data_b43e5a7d8c6d2d9ba272eb0122442c3b
#
_entry.id   b43e5a7d8c6d2d9ba272eb0122442c3b
#
_cell.length_a   1.000
_cell.length_b   1.000
_cell.length_c   1.000
_cell.angle_alpha   90.00
_cell.angle_beta   90.00
_cell.angle_gamma   90.00
#
_symmetry.space_group_name_H-M   'P 1'
#
loop_
_entity.id
_entity.type
_entity.pdbx_description
1 polymer ?
#
loop_
_entity_poly.entity_id
_entity_poly.type
_entity_poly.pdbx_seq_one_letter_code
_entity_poly.pdbx_strand_id
1 'polypeptide(L)'
;MKDEFDELLEELKLDDFDAKAAIYQVWVLGYDENENITDFEVMVNESKDAESMVEYATNYVEEERYENLKFPKEVKYIEVLVETIVDLEGYNENVGTLFSKIVKVK
;
A
#
# COMPACT_ATOMS: atom_id res chain seq x y z
N MET A 1 6.29 -18.40 15.05
CA MET A 1 6.25 -18.30 13.59
C MET A 1 6.35 -16.83 13.18
N LYS A 2 7.18 -16.52 12.21
CA LYS A 2 7.33 -15.15 11.74
C LYS A 2 6.20 -14.81 10.77
N ASP A 3 5.72 -13.57 10.83
CA ASP A 3 4.77 -13.08 9.84
C ASP A 3 5.52 -12.47 8.65
N GLU A 4 4.78 -12.05 7.64
CA GLU A 4 5.38 -11.47 6.43
C GLU A 4 6.19 -10.22 6.73
N PHE A 5 5.76 -9.45 7.73
CA PHE A 5 6.47 -8.22 8.11
C PHE A 5 7.84 -8.57 8.71
N ASP A 6 7.90 -9.57 9.59
CA ASP A 6 9.18 -9.99 10.19
C ASP A 6 10.14 -10.51 9.12
N GLU A 7 9.63 -11.27 8.15
CA GLU A 7 10.42 -11.76 7.03
C GLU A 7 10.97 -10.60 6.19
N LEU A 8 10.14 -9.59 5.96
CA LEU A 8 10.56 -8.39 5.22
C LEU A 8 11.69 -7.67 5.95
N LEU A 9 11.56 -7.50 7.26
CA LEU A 9 12.59 -6.84 8.06
C LEU A 9 13.92 -7.60 8.02
N GLU A 10 13.89 -8.93 8.09
CA GLU A 10 15.10 -9.74 8.00
C GLU A 10 15.74 -9.60 6.62
N GLU A 11 14.94 -9.63 5.57
CA GLU A 11 15.42 -9.50 4.20
C GLU A 11 16.09 -8.15 3.97
N LEU A 12 15.51 -7.09 4.53
CA LEU A 12 16.03 -5.74 4.40
C LEU A 12 17.12 -5.42 5.42
N LYS A 13 17.36 -6.32 6.38
CA LYS A 13 18.37 -6.17 7.43
C LYS A 13 18.14 -4.94 8.30
N LEU A 14 16.87 -4.61 8.56
CA LEU A 14 16.52 -3.53 9.46
C LEU A 14 16.55 -4.04 10.91
N ASP A 15 16.94 -3.17 11.84
CA ASP A 15 16.96 -3.54 13.25
C ASP A 15 15.62 -3.22 13.92
N ASP A 16 15.49 -3.57 15.21
CA ASP A 16 14.26 -3.34 15.95
C ASP A 16 13.89 -1.87 16.07
N PHE A 17 14.87 -1.00 16.08
CA PHE A 17 14.63 0.43 16.15
C PHE A 17 13.92 0.92 14.89
N ASP A 18 14.42 0.50 13.73
CA ASP A 18 13.83 0.88 12.44
C ASP A 18 12.41 0.31 12.32
N ALA A 19 12.21 -0.92 12.78
CA ALA A 19 10.90 -1.55 12.78
C ALA A 19 9.88 -0.74 13.60
N LYS A 20 10.31 -0.18 14.72
CA LYS A 20 9.43 0.62 15.59
C LYS A 20 9.05 1.94 14.95
N ALA A 21 9.86 2.44 14.03
CA ALA A 21 9.59 3.69 13.34
C ALA A 21 8.75 3.51 12.07
N ALA A 22 8.43 2.27 11.71
CA ALA A 22 7.69 1.99 10.47
C ALA A 22 6.25 2.45 10.55
N ILE A 23 5.76 2.98 9.43
CA ILE A 23 4.36 3.34 9.24
C ILE A 23 3.89 2.59 7.99
N TYR A 24 2.65 2.10 8.02
CA TYR A 24 2.07 1.35 6.92
C TYR A 24 0.99 2.18 6.27
N GLN A 25 1.08 2.37 4.96
CA GLN A 25 0.17 3.22 4.22
C GLN A 25 -0.58 2.42 3.16
N VAL A 26 -1.87 2.64 3.07
CA VAL A 26 -2.72 2.04 2.04
C VAL A 26 -2.91 3.08 0.94
N TRP A 27 -2.50 2.73 -0.27
CA TRP A 27 -2.57 3.60 -1.44
C TRP A 27 -3.44 3.00 -2.52
N VAL A 28 -4.06 3.86 -3.32
CA VAL A 28 -4.77 3.47 -4.53
C VAL A 28 -4.11 4.22 -5.69
N LEU A 29 -3.58 3.46 -6.65
CA LEU A 29 -2.91 4.00 -7.83
C LEU A 29 -3.76 3.70 -9.05
N GLY A 30 -3.82 4.64 -9.99
CA GLY A 30 -4.60 4.47 -11.22
C GLY A 30 -3.73 4.13 -12.42
N TYR A 31 -4.23 3.21 -13.25
CA TYR A 31 -3.58 2.79 -14.51
C TYR A 31 -4.54 2.97 -15.67
N ASP A 32 -4.01 3.30 -16.84
CA ASP A 32 -4.81 3.44 -18.05
C ASP A 32 -5.08 2.08 -18.72
N GLU A 33 -5.75 2.08 -19.86
CA GLU A 33 -6.09 0.84 -20.56
C GLU A 33 -4.89 0.07 -21.08
N ASN A 34 -3.74 0.72 -21.19
CA ASN A 34 -2.49 0.10 -21.63
C ASN A 34 -1.62 -0.31 -20.43
N GLU A 35 -2.18 -0.24 -19.21
CA GLU A 35 -1.50 -0.58 -17.96
C GLU A 35 -0.34 0.36 -17.61
N ASN A 36 -0.38 1.58 -18.15
CA ASN A 36 0.59 2.62 -17.78
C ASN A 36 0.06 3.39 -16.57
N ILE A 37 0.97 3.75 -15.66
CA ILE A 37 0.59 4.51 -14.48
C ILE A 37 0.12 5.92 -14.88
N THR A 38 -0.95 6.38 -14.24
CA THR A 38 -1.49 7.72 -14.44
C THR A 38 -1.09 8.60 -13.27
N ASP A 39 -1.51 9.87 -13.31
CA ASP A 39 -1.25 10.80 -12.19
C ASP A 39 -2.18 10.54 -11.00
N PHE A 40 -3.14 9.64 -11.13
CA PHE A 40 -4.06 9.35 -10.03
C PHE A 40 -3.38 8.50 -8.98
N GLU A 41 -3.21 9.07 -7.79
CA GLU A 41 -2.74 8.34 -6.61
C GLU A 41 -3.35 8.98 -5.38
N VAL A 42 -3.78 8.16 -4.43
CA VAL A 42 -4.37 8.65 -3.20
C VAL A 42 -4.07 7.69 -2.06
N MET A 43 -3.70 8.26 -0.91
CA MET A 43 -3.53 7.49 0.31
C MET A 43 -4.88 7.45 1.04
N VAL A 44 -5.39 6.25 1.28
CA VAL A 44 -6.72 6.08 1.88
C VAL A 44 -6.67 5.74 3.37
N ASN A 45 -5.53 5.29 3.87
CA ASN A 45 -5.36 5.03 5.30
C ASN A 45 -3.87 4.89 5.64
N GLU A 46 -3.54 5.07 6.91
CA GLU A 46 -2.20 4.78 7.43
C GLU A 46 -2.28 4.42 8.91
N SER A 47 -1.33 3.62 9.37
CA SER A 47 -1.26 3.19 10.75
C SER A 47 0.12 2.61 11.06
N LYS A 48 0.43 2.48 12.33
CA LYS A 48 1.64 1.77 12.78
C LYS A 48 1.41 0.27 12.90
N ASP A 49 0.19 -0.21 12.62
CA ASP A 49 -0.18 -1.63 12.72
C ASP A 49 -0.28 -2.24 11.32
N ALA A 50 0.69 -3.09 10.98
CA ALA A 50 0.75 -3.75 9.68
C ALA A 50 -0.48 -4.61 9.40
N GLU A 51 -0.88 -5.43 10.38
CA GLU A 51 -2.02 -6.34 10.21
C GLU A 51 -3.31 -5.59 9.93
N SER A 52 -3.53 -4.49 10.66
CA SER A 52 -4.72 -3.65 10.46
C SER A 52 -4.77 -3.08 9.06
N MET A 53 -3.62 -2.67 8.53
CA MET A 53 -3.59 -2.07 7.20
C MET A 53 -3.77 -3.11 6.09
N VAL A 54 -3.20 -4.30 6.25
CA VAL A 54 -3.44 -5.39 5.30
C VAL A 54 -4.91 -5.80 5.32
N GLU A 55 -5.51 -5.91 6.50
CA GLU A 55 -6.93 -6.22 6.64
C GLU A 55 -7.80 -5.13 6.00
N TYR A 56 -7.45 -3.86 6.26
CA TYR A 56 -8.17 -2.74 5.67
C TYR A 56 -8.10 -2.79 4.15
N ALA A 57 -6.92 -3.02 3.58
CA ALA A 57 -6.75 -3.09 2.13
C ALA A 57 -7.52 -4.27 1.52
N THR A 58 -7.50 -5.43 2.20
CA THR A 58 -8.23 -6.60 1.75
C THR A 58 -9.73 -6.31 1.70
N ASN A 59 -10.28 -5.74 2.77
CA ASN A 59 -11.70 -5.39 2.84
C ASN A 59 -12.05 -4.29 1.86
N TYR A 60 -11.14 -3.33 1.63
CA TYR A 60 -11.33 -2.26 0.68
C TYR A 60 -11.59 -2.81 -0.73
N VAL A 61 -10.83 -3.82 -1.12
CA VAL A 61 -11.00 -4.49 -2.42
C VAL A 61 -12.26 -5.36 -2.42
N GLU A 62 -12.46 -6.19 -1.41
CA GLU A 62 -13.59 -7.11 -1.34
C GLU A 62 -14.93 -6.41 -1.28
N GLU A 63 -15.02 -5.30 -0.56
CA GLU A 63 -16.23 -4.51 -0.43
C GLU A 63 -16.37 -3.43 -1.50
N GLU A 64 -15.45 -3.41 -2.46
CA GLU A 64 -15.46 -2.46 -3.57
C GLU A 64 -15.54 -1.00 -3.11
N ARG A 65 -14.87 -0.68 -2.00
CA ARG A 65 -14.87 0.68 -1.44
C ARG A 65 -14.26 1.71 -2.37
N TYR A 66 -13.39 1.27 -3.31
CA TYR A 66 -12.80 2.15 -4.30
C TYR A 66 -13.84 2.80 -5.20
N GLU A 67 -15.06 2.25 -5.29
CA GLU A 67 -16.14 2.84 -6.07
C GLU A 67 -16.57 4.22 -5.56
N ASN A 68 -16.22 4.54 -4.30
CA ASN A 68 -16.48 5.85 -3.72
C ASN A 68 -15.49 6.93 -4.20
N LEU A 69 -14.41 6.52 -4.85
CA LEU A 69 -13.42 7.45 -5.37
C LEU A 69 -13.85 7.93 -6.77
N LYS A 70 -13.50 9.18 -7.08
CA LYS A 70 -13.79 9.75 -8.40
C LYS A 70 -12.53 9.61 -9.26
N PHE A 71 -12.60 8.76 -10.27
CA PHE A 71 -11.46 8.51 -11.14
C PHE A 71 -11.51 9.36 -12.40
N PRO A 72 -10.36 9.89 -12.87
CA PRO A 72 -10.27 10.47 -14.20
C PRO A 72 -10.63 9.45 -15.26
N LYS A 73 -11.06 9.91 -16.44
CA LYS A 73 -11.52 9.03 -17.51
C LYS A 73 -10.47 8.03 -17.98
N GLU A 74 -9.20 8.41 -17.92
CA GLU A 74 -8.11 7.54 -18.36
C GLU A 74 -7.84 6.38 -17.43
N VAL A 75 -8.32 6.43 -16.19
CA VAL A 75 -8.11 5.35 -15.21
C VAL A 75 -9.05 4.19 -15.52
N LYS A 76 -8.49 3.04 -15.90
CA LYS A 76 -9.26 1.82 -16.23
C LYS A 76 -9.00 0.71 -15.23
N TYR A 77 -7.87 0.74 -14.54
CA TYR A 77 -7.50 -0.20 -13.51
C TYR A 77 -6.97 0.54 -12.32
N ILE A 78 -7.12 -0.03 -11.14
CA ILE A 78 -6.48 0.51 -9.94
C ILE A 78 -5.70 -0.59 -9.25
N GLU A 79 -4.66 -0.19 -8.54
CA GLU A 79 -3.93 -1.07 -7.65
C GLU A 79 -4.12 -0.56 -6.23
N VAL A 80 -4.62 -1.44 -5.35
CA VAL A 80 -4.72 -1.16 -3.92
C VAL A 80 -3.54 -1.86 -3.27
N LEU A 81 -2.69 -1.10 -2.58
CA LEU A 81 -1.46 -1.65 -2.01
C LEU A 81 -1.21 -1.10 -0.61
N VAL A 82 -0.47 -1.89 0.17
CA VAL A 82 0.01 -1.49 1.50
C VAL A 82 1.52 -1.39 1.42
N GLU A 83 2.05 -0.20 1.68
CA GLU A 83 3.48 0.05 1.66
C GLU A 83 4.02 0.22 3.07
N THR A 84 5.25 -0.26 3.30
CA THR A 84 5.97 -0.08 4.55
C THR A 84 6.90 1.11 4.39
N ILE A 85 6.65 2.18 5.15
CA ILE A 85 7.44 3.40 5.11
C ILE A 85 8.24 3.50 6.40
N VAL A 86 9.54 3.67 6.28
CA VAL A 86 10.40 3.88 7.45
C VAL A 86 11.06 5.26 7.35
N ASP A 87 11.29 5.87 8.51
CA ASP A 87 11.98 7.15 8.61
C ASP A 87 13.46 6.84 8.83
N LEU A 88 14.25 7.02 7.77
CA LEU A 88 15.69 6.79 7.81
C LEU A 88 16.40 8.14 7.73
N GLU A 89 17.04 8.51 8.85
CA GLU A 89 17.87 9.70 8.93
C GLU A 89 17.18 10.98 8.43
N GLY A 90 15.89 11.12 8.78
CA GLY A 90 15.15 12.34 8.48
C GLY A 90 14.39 12.35 7.18
N TYR A 91 14.37 11.25 6.45
CA TYR A 91 13.51 11.12 5.27
C TYR A 91 12.78 9.77 5.29
N ASN A 92 11.61 9.76 4.65
CA ASN A 92 10.78 8.56 4.58
C ASN A 92 11.12 7.76 3.33
N GLU A 93 11.23 6.45 3.48
CA GLU A 93 11.52 5.58 2.36
C GLU A 93 10.60 4.38 2.36
N ASN A 94 10.09 4.02 1.18
CA ASN A 94 9.28 2.81 1.02
C ASN A 94 10.23 1.62 0.92
N VAL A 95 10.16 0.74 1.90
CA VAL A 95 11.05 -0.43 1.98
C VAL A 95 10.37 -1.73 1.63
N GLY A 96 9.08 -1.72 1.28
CA GLY A 96 8.41 -2.94 0.85
C GLY A 96 6.91 -2.80 0.75
N THR A 97 6.31 -3.74 0.02
CA THR A 97 4.88 -3.82 -0.19
C THR A 97 4.35 -5.09 0.46
N LEU A 98 3.39 -4.96 1.38
CA LEU A 98 2.81 -6.08 2.11
C LEU A 98 1.57 -6.66 1.46
N PHE A 99 0.91 -5.88 0.59
CA PHE A 99 -0.32 -6.28 -0.08
C PHE A 99 -0.41 -5.52 -1.39
N SER A 100 -0.85 -6.20 -2.44
CA SER A 100 -1.11 -5.54 -3.72
C SER A 100 -2.19 -6.30 -4.46
N LYS A 101 -3.21 -5.59 -4.94
CA LYS A 101 -4.29 -6.17 -5.73
C LYS A 101 -4.71 -5.18 -6.82
N ILE A 102 -4.75 -5.67 -8.06
CA ILE A 102 -5.18 -4.86 -9.20
C ILE A 102 -6.61 -5.24 -9.54
N VAL A 103 -7.48 -4.24 -9.71
CA VAL A 103 -8.88 -4.46 -10.10
C VAL A 103 -9.24 -3.52 -11.23
N LYS A 104 -10.18 -3.97 -12.06
CA LYS A 104 -10.68 -3.15 -13.16
C LYS A 104 -11.78 -2.22 -12.64
N VAL A 105 -11.67 -0.95 -13.00
CA VAL A 105 -12.69 0.06 -12.66
C VAL A 105 -13.84 -0.04 -13.66
N LYS A 106 -15.04 0.02 -13.14
CA LYS A 106 -16.25 -0.02 -14.01
C LYS A 106 -16.51 1.33 -14.67
#